data_59674ae3e813be35b1e879176aff7e25
#
_entry.id   59674ae3e813be35b1e879176aff7e25
#
_cell.length_a   1.000
_cell.length_b   1.000
_cell.length_c   1.000
_cell.angle_alpha   90.00
_cell.angle_beta   90.00
_cell.angle_gamma   90.00
#
_symmetry.space_group_name_H-M   'P 1'
#
loop_
_entity.id
_entity.type
_entity.pdbx_description
1 polymer ?
#
loop_
_entity_poly.entity_id
_entity_poly.type
_entity_poly.pdbx_seq_one_letter_code
_entity_poly.pdbx_strand_id
1 'polypeptide(L)'
;MKYARDRKITSTHTAEVLIEAFPWIKNATGKTILIKYGGAAMVDPELRNAVMSDIVMLKIMGVNPVIVHGGGAAITENMNKFGIDVEFRNGQRVTTDEAMDVVKMTLIGKVNEELVLAMNEHGNLAVGVNGTDAGTIIAEQASPELGRVGMVTEVNPSYINALIAADYIPVIASVGEGADGGSFNINADVAACAVASAIGAHKIIFLTDVDGYYEDFEDKDSLISQMTVHETKKLLASGKVSSGMIPKLQSCVEAIEGGVPRAHIVNGTKPHSILVELLTSSGSGTLIYDENVEVSKDEMRPLGILASRLSENL
;
A
#
# COMPACT_ATOMS: atom_id res chain seq x y z
N MET A 1 -19.23 -17.34 0.41
CA MET A 1 -19.60 -17.23 -1.02
C MET A 1 -21.06 -16.80 -1.19
N LYS A 2 -21.40 -15.54 -0.90
CA LYS A 2 -22.77 -15.00 -1.03
C LYS A 2 -22.92 -13.92 -2.11
N TYR A 3 -21.88 -13.61 -2.89
CA TYR A 3 -21.84 -12.46 -3.79
C TYR A 3 -22.32 -12.69 -5.24
N ALA A 4 -22.74 -13.90 -5.60
CA ALA A 4 -22.95 -14.25 -7.01
C ALA A 4 -24.42 -14.33 -7.46
N ARG A 5 -25.45 -13.98 -6.65
CA ARG A 5 -26.85 -14.33 -7.00
C ARG A 5 -27.73 -13.24 -7.58
N ASP A 6 -27.35 -11.95 -7.53
CA ASP A 6 -28.27 -10.87 -7.96
C ASP A 6 -27.81 -9.99 -9.14
N ARG A 7 -26.63 -10.22 -9.73
CA ARG A 7 -26.26 -9.57 -10.98
C ARG A 7 -26.51 -10.51 -12.15
N LYS A 8 -27.30 -10.08 -13.13
CA LYS A 8 -27.49 -10.77 -14.43
C LYS A 8 -26.23 -10.69 -15.29
N ILE A 9 -25.08 -11.15 -14.77
CA ILE A 9 -23.85 -11.29 -15.55
C ILE A 9 -23.99 -12.61 -16.32
N THR A 10 -23.96 -12.54 -17.64
CA THR A 10 -24.02 -13.75 -18.49
C THR A 10 -22.66 -14.47 -18.44
N SER A 11 -22.66 -15.78 -18.66
CA SER A 11 -21.42 -16.58 -18.73
C SER A 11 -20.47 -16.05 -19.82
N THR A 12 -21.00 -15.58 -20.94
CA THR A 12 -20.21 -14.94 -22.01
C THR A 12 -19.51 -13.69 -21.53
N HIS A 13 -20.23 -12.79 -20.86
CA HIS A 13 -19.62 -11.56 -20.33
C HIS A 13 -18.55 -11.85 -19.26
N THR A 14 -18.74 -12.85 -18.41
CA THR A 14 -17.69 -13.29 -17.47
C THR A 14 -16.43 -13.74 -18.22
N ALA A 15 -16.57 -14.51 -19.30
CA ALA A 15 -15.44 -14.95 -20.11
C ALA A 15 -14.73 -13.78 -20.80
N GLU A 16 -15.47 -12.82 -21.33
CA GLU A 16 -14.92 -11.60 -21.95
C GLU A 16 -14.07 -10.80 -20.96
N VAL A 17 -14.58 -10.56 -19.74
CA VAL A 17 -13.85 -9.85 -18.66
C VAL A 17 -12.56 -10.58 -18.29
N LEU A 18 -12.59 -11.91 -18.17
CA LEU A 18 -11.39 -12.70 -17.87
C LEU A 18 -10.35 -12.65 -18.99
N ILE A 19 -10.78 -12.66 -20.24
CA ILE A 19 -9.88 -12.52 -21.39
C ILE A 19 -9.28 -11.11 -21.48
N GLU A 20 -10.06 -10.07 -21.17
CA GLU A 20 -9.56 -8.69 -21.10
C GLU A 20 -8.50 -8.54 -19.99
N ALA A 21 -8.71 -9.14 -18.82
CA ALA A 21 -7.76 -9.11 -17.71
C ALA A 21 -6.50 -9.97 -17.94
N PHE A 22 -6.54 -10.94 -18.86
CA PHE A 22 -5.48 -11.94 -19.05
C PHE A 22 -4.06 -11.37 -19.27
N PRO A 23 -3.83 -10.35 -20.13
CA PRO A 23 -2.50 -9.75 -20.30
C PRO A 23 -1.95 -9.18 -19.00
N TRP A 24 -2.80 -8.52 -18.21
CA TRP A 24 -2.45 -7.91 -16.91
C TRP A 24 -2.08 -8.97 -15.88
N ILE A 25 -2.87 -10.06 -15.80
CA ILE A 25 -2.58 -11.22 -14.94
C ILE A 25 -1.23 -11.81 -15.30
N LYS A 26 -0.99 -12.08 -16.59
CA LYS A 26 0.27 -12.63 -17.09
C LYS A 26 1.47 -11.75 -16.70
N ASN A 27 1.34 -10.43 -16.81
CA ASN A 27 2.41 -9.49 -16.49
C ASN A 27 2.67 -9.38 -14.99
N ALA A 28 1.66 -9.55 -14.15
CA ALA A 28 1.77 -9.51 -12.70
C ALA A 28 2.25 -10.83 -12.10
N THR A 29 2.05 -11.96 -12.76
CA THR A 29 2.42 -13.29 -12.26
C THR A 29 3.92 -13.37 -11.96
N GLY A 30 4.26 -13.87 -10.77
CA GLY A 30 5.65 -13.98 -10.26
C GLY A 30 6.24 -12.67 -9.76
N LYS A 31 5.55 -11.53 -9.89
CA LYS A 31 6.05 -10.24 -9.41
C LYS A 31 5.68 -10.01 -7.95
N THR A 32 6.57 -9.35 -7.21
CA THR A 32 6.27 -8.90 -5.84
C THR A 32 5.63 -7.52 -5.89
N ILE A 33 4.46 -7.40 -5.26
CA ILE A 33 3.72 -6.14 -5.15
C ILE A 33 3.53 -5.84 -3.66
N LEU A 34 4.07 -4.71 -3.21
CA LEU A 34 3.85 -4.26 -1.84
C LEU A 34 2.59 -3.40 -1.78
N ILE A 35 1.73 -3.67 -0.81
CA ILE A 35 0.50 -2.93 -0.56
C ILE A 35 0.60 -2.29 0.82
N LYS A 36 0.68 -0.96 0.85
CA LYS A 36 0.53 -0.22 2.10
C LYS A 36 -0.95 -0.10 2.42
N TYR A 37 -1.36 -0.66 3.56
CA TYR A 37 -2.75 -0.68 4.01
C TYR A 37 -2.94 0.17 5.27
N GLY A 38 -3.93 1.07 5.23
CA GLY A 38 -4.20 1.97 6.35
C GLY A 38 -5.40 2.89 6.10
N GLY A 39 -5.64 3.78 7.04
CA GLY A 39 -6.70 4.80 6.94
C GLY A 39 -8.11 4.26 7.07
N ALA A 40 -9.06 4.91 6.40
CA ALA A 40 -10.49 4.61 6.51
C ALA A 40 -10.88 3.18 6.06
N ALA A 41 -10.14 2.61 5.10
CA ALA A 41 -10.37 1.24 4.62
C ALA A 41 -10.16 0.15 5.68
N MET A 42 -9.44 0.47 6.77
CA MET A 42 -9.24 -0.47 7.88
C MET A 42 -10.39 -0.49 8.89
N VAL A 43 -11.14 0.59 8.97
CA VAL A 43 -12.17 0.79 10.02
C VAL A 43 -13.46 0.08 9.66
N ASP A 44 -13.82 0.06 8.38
CA ASP A 44 -15.03 -0.57 7.87
C ASP A 44 -14.77 -2.07 7.59
N PRO A 45 -15.49 -2.99 8.26
CA PRO A 45 -15.29 -4.43 8.06
C PRO A 45 -15.60 -4.92 6.64
N GLU A 46 -16.58 -4.33 5.95
CA GLU A 46 -16.93 -4.75 4.58
C GLU A 46 -15.83 -4.33 3.59
N LEU A 47 -15.31 -3.10 3.72
CA LEU A 47 -14.19 -2.62 2.91
C LEU A 47 -12.92 -3.43 3.21
N ARG A 48 -12.63 -3.71 4.48
CA ARG A 48 -11.51 -4.56 4.86
C ARG A 48 -11.60 -5.93 4.19
N ASN A 49 -12.74 -6.60 4.26
CA ASN A 49 -12.93 -7.91 3.63
C ASN A 49 -12.80 -7.84 2.10
N ALA A 50 -13.27 -6.77 1.46
CA ALA A 50 -13.10 -6.58 0.02
C ALA A 50 -11.61 -6.45 -0.34
N VAL A 51 -10.86 -5.64 0.39
CA VAL A 51 -9.40 -5.47 0.17
C VAL A 51 -8.65 -6.79 0.41
N MET A 52 -8.97 -7.52 1.48
CA MET A 52 -8.33 -8.82 1.76
C MET A 52 -8.64 -9.85 0.66
N SER A 53 -9.87 -9.86 0.15
CA SER A 53 -10.27 -10.71 -0.98
C SER A 53 -9.49 -10.37 -2.26
N ASP A 54 -9.26 -9.08 -2.55
CA ASP A 54 -8.47 -8.64 -3.69
C ASP A 54 -7.01 -9.13 -3.58
N ILE A 55 -6.41 -9.02 -2.39
CA ILE A 55 -5.04 -9.46 -2.13
C ILE A 55 -4.92 -10.99 -2.28
N VAL A 56 -5.87 -11.72 -1.75
CA VAL A 56 -5.92 -13.19 -1.91
C VAL A 56 -6.10 -13.57 -3.38
N MET A 57 -6.93 -12.84 -4.13
CA MET A 57 -7.10 -13.06 -5.56
C MET A 57 -5.79 -12.85 -6.33
N LEU A 58 -5.03 -11.79 -6.01
CA LEU A 58 -3.70 -11.57 -6.58
C LEU A 58 -2.76 -12.73 -6.27
N LYS A 59 -2.77 -13.24 -5.02
CA LYS A 59 -1.97 -14.41 -4.63
C LYS A 59 -2.33 -15.65 -5.46
N ILE A 60 -3.62 -15.94 -5.63
CA ILE A 60 -4.11 -17.07 -6.43
C ILE A 60 -3.70 -16.92 -7.91
N MET A 61 -3.62 -15.70 -8.42
CA MET A 61 -3.13 -15.40 -9.78
C MET A 61 -1.60 -15.52 -9.92
N GLY A 62 -0.89 -15.89 -8.85
CA GLY A 62 0.57 -16.07 -8.86
C GLY A 62 1.37 -14.80 -8.62
N VAL A 63 0.75 -13.71 -8.15
CA VAL A 63 1.44 -12.53 -7.64
C VAL A 63 1.98 -12.83 -6.24
N ASN A 64 3.07 -12.18 -5.84
CA ASN A 64 3.59 -12.22 -4.49
C ASN A 64 3.22 -10.93 -3.74
N PRO A 65 2.01 -10.83 -3.15
CA PRO A 65 1.63 -9.66 -2.37
C PRO A 65 2.36 -9.65 -1.02
N VAL A 66 2.82 -8.46 -0.63
CA VAL A 66 3.38 -8.16 0.70
C VAL A 66 2.60 -6.98 1.25
N ILE A 67 2.17 -7.06 2.50
CA ILE A 67 1.39 -6.00 3.13
C ILE A 67 2.22 -5.33 4.20
N VAL A 68 2.26 -3.99 4.18
CA VAL A 68 2.69 -3.18 5.32
C VAL A 68 1.50 -2.39 5.81
N HIS A 69 1.18 -2.52 7.08
CA HIS A 69 0.01 -1.85 7.63
C HIS A 69 0.35 -0.91 8.79
N GLY A 70 -0.47 0.12 8.92
CA GLY A 70 -0.57 0.97 10.10
C GLY A 70 -1.77 0.60 10.97
N GLY A 71 -2.26 1.56 11.74
CA GLY A 71 -3.42 1.36 12.63
C GLY A 71 -3.71 2.59 13.49
N GLY A 72 -3.45 3.80 12.95
CA GLY A 72 -3.54 5.05 13.72
C GLY A 72 -4.86 5.25 14.47
N ALA A 73 -6.00 4.93 13.85
CA ALA A 73 -7.31 5.02 14.49
C ALA A 73 -7.46 4.03 15.65
N ALA A 74 -7.05 2.77 15.46
CA ALA A 74 -7.08 1.75 16.51
C ALA A 74 -6.13 2.07 17.66
N ILE A 75 -4.95 2.63 17.38
CA ILE A 75 -4.01 3.10 18.41
C ILE A 75 -4.67 4.22 19.23
N THR A 76 -5.28 5.23 18.58
CA THR A 76 -5.97 6.32 19.25
C THR A 76 -7.11 5.79 20.15
N GLU A 77 -7.92 4.87 19.64
CA GLU A 77 -8.99 4.24 20.40
C GLU A 77 -8.48 3.53 21.66
N ASN A 78 -7.41 2.76 21.52
CA ASN A 78 -6.84 2.00 22.63
C ASN A 78 -6.10 2.89 23.64
N MET A 79 -5.34 3.93 23.18
CA MET A 79 -4.76 4.92 24.09
C MET A 79 -5.84 5.58 24.95
N ASN A 80 -6.96 6.01 24.35
CA ASN A 80 -8.09 6.60 25.07
C ASN A 80 -8.69 5.60 26.10
N LYS A 81 -8.81 4.31 25.75
CA LYS A 81 -9.30 3.26 26.69
C LYS A 81 -8.38 3.08 27.89
N PHE A 82 -7.07 3.22 27.69
CA PHE A 82 -6.07 3.13 28.76
C PHE A 82 -5.81 4.45 29.49
N GLY A 83 -6.47 5.54 29.09
CA GLY A 83 -6.30 6.87 29.70
C GLY A 83 -4.96 7.53 29.37
N ILE A 84 -4.35 7.16 28.25
CA ILE A 84 -3.09 7.74 27.77
C ILE A 84 -3.40 8.88 26.81
N ASP A 85 -2.78 10.03 27.04
CA ASP A 85 -2.96 11.22 26.22
C ASP A 85 -2.51 11.00 24.77
N VAL A 86 -3.30 11.52 23.82
CA VAL A 86 -3.02 11.44 22.39
C VAL A 86 -2.56 12.80 21.89
N GLU A 87 -1.29 12.91 21.57
CA GLU A 87 -0.69 14.12 21.02
C GLU A 87 -0.12 13.86 19.62
N PHE A 88 -0.24 14.85 18.72
CA PHE A 88 0.38 14.82 17.39
C PHE A 88 1.24 16.07 17.19
N ARG A 89 2.43 15.90 16.61
CA ARG A 89 3.31 16.99 16.16
C ARG A 89 3.68 16.75 14.70
N ASN A 90 3.42 17.73 13.87
CA ASN A 90 3.68 17.65 12.41
C ASN A 90 3.08 16.38 11.76
N GLY A 91 1.88 15.96 12.20
CA GLY A 91 1.21 14.76 11.69
C GLY A 91 1.73 13.44 12.25
N GLN A 92 2.78 13.44 13.08
CA GLN A 92 3.31 12.26 13.74
C GLN A 92 2.81 12.17 15.18
N ARG A 93 2.48 10.96 15.64
CA ARG A 93 2.02 10.71 17.00
C ARG A 93 3.20 10.77 17.97
N VAL A 94 3.16 11.67 18.95
CA VAL A 94 4.10 11.61 20.07
C VAL A 94 3.90 10.27 20.78
N THR A 95 4.96 9.48 20.88
CA THR A 95 4.91 8.10 21.39
C THR A 95 5.85 7.98 22.59
N THR A 96 5.30 8.10 23.80
CA THR A 96 6.04 7.83 25.06
C THR A 96 6.32 6.32 25.16
N ASP A 97 7.14 5.90 26.13
CA ASP A 97 7.37 4.45 26.36
C ASP A 97 6.06 3.73 26.70
N GLU A 98 5.18 4.33 27.51
CA GLU A 98 3.85 3.80 27.83
C GLU A 98 2.95 3.73 26.58
N ALA A 99 2.95 4.79 25.76
CA ALA A 99 2.21 4.80 24.49
C ALA A 99 2.75 3.74 23.52
N MET A 100 4.07 3.45 23.54
CA MET A 100 4.67 2.43 22.69
C MET A 100 4.18 1.02 23.04
N ASP A 101 3.90 0.72 24.30
CA ASP A 101 3.29 -0.55 24.69
C ASP A 101 1.89 -0.70 24.09
N VAL A 102 1.09 0.37 24.10
CA VAL A 102 -0.24 0.36 23.45
C VAL A 102 -0.11 0.24 21.92
N VAL A 103 0.88 0.90 21.31
CA VAL A 103 1.17 0.76 19.87
C VAL A 103 1.45 -0.69 19.53
N LYS A 104 2.36 -1.37 20.26
CA LYS A 104 2.69 -2.79 20.05
C LYS A 104 1.46 -3.69 20.21
N MET A 105 0.72 -3.57 21.31
CA MET A 105 -0.50 -4.35 21.54
C MET A 105 -1.51 -4.16 20.42
N THR A 106 -1.66 -2.93 19.92
CA THR A 106 -2.63 -2.60 18.88
C THR A 106 -2.18 -3.08 17.52
N LEU A 107 -0.97 -2.73 17.09
CA LEU A 107 -0.53 -3.05 15.73
C LEU A 107 -0.26 -4.54 15.56
N ILE A 108 0.45 -5.15 16.50
CA ILE A 108 0.88 -6.56 16.40
C ILE A 108 -0.24 -7.50 16.83
N GLY A 109 -0.84 -7.25 18.01
CA GLY A 109 -1.81 -8.15 18.60
C GLY A 109 -3.22 -8.04 18.02
N LYS A 110 -3.69 -6.82 17.69
CA LYS A 110 -5.07 -6.61 17.20
C LYS A 110 -5.13 -6.49 15.69
N VAL A 111 -4.49 -5.44 15.13
CA VAL A 111 -4.65 -5.11 13.72
C VAL A 111 -4.05 -6.17 12.81
N ASN A 112 -2.83 -6.60 13.09
CA ASN A 112 -2.15 -7.62 12.30
C ASN A 112 -2.93 -8.94 12.29
N GLU A 113 -3.36 -9.40 13.48
CA GLU A 113 -4.15 -10.63 13.62
C GLU A 113 -5.47 -10.55 12.84
N GLU A 114 -6.22 -9.45 12.94
CA GLU A 114 -7.47 -9.25 12.20
C GLU A 114 -7.27 -9.36 10.69
N LEU A 115 -6.18 -8.82 10.14
CA LEU A 115 -5.85 -8.89 8.72
C LEU A 115 -5.47 -10.31 8.29
N VAL A 116 -4.63 -10.97 9.08
CA VAL A 116 -4.22 -12.37 8.84
C VAL A 116 -5.43 -13.29 8.85
N LEU A 117 -6.31 -13.16 9.84
CA LEU A 117 -7.53 -13.98 9.94
C LEU A 117 -8.44 -13.76 8.72
N ALA A 118 -8.67 -12.51 8.32
CA ALA A 118 -9.54 -12.21 7.18
C ALA A 118 -9.01 -12.81 5.86
N MET A 119 -7.69 -12.82 5.64
CA MET A 119 -7.10 -13.48 4.48
C MET A 119 -7.16 -15.01 4.60
N ASN A 120 -6.93 -15.55 5.78
CA ASN A 120 -6.90 -16.99 6.02
C ASN A 120 -8.30 -17.64 6.00
N GLU A 121 -9.38 -16.86 5.96
CA GLU A 121 -10.72 -17.36 5.60
C GLU A 121 -10.76 -18.01 4.20
N HIS A 122 -9.82 -17.62 3.32
CA HIS A 122 -9.68 -18.14 1.94
C HIS A 122 -8.63 -19.25 1.80
N GLY A 123 -7.99 -19.67 2.88
CA GLY A 123 -6.90 -20.65 2.92
C GLY A 123 -5.76 -20.17 3.81
N ASN A 124 -4.85 -21.04 4.19
CA ASN A 124 -3.71 -20.70 5.07
C ASN A 124 -2.63 -19.95 4.28
N LEU A 125 -2.89 -18.73 3.88
CA LEU A 125 -2.07 -17.94 2.96
C LEU A 125 -1.24 -16.86 3.65
N ALA A 126 -1.76 -16.23 4.71
CA ALA A 126 -1.16 -15.06 5.33
C ALA A 126 -0.41 -15.40 6.62
N VAL A 127 0.72 -14.70 6.83
CA VAL A 127 1.55 -14.79 8.05
C VAL A 127 1.78 -13.39 8.59
N GLY A 128 1.44 -13.19 9.87
CA GLY A 128 1.72 -11.95 10.58
C GLY A 128 3.21 -11.82 10.88
N VAL A 129 3.76 -10.64 10.63
CA VAL A 129 5.15 -10.26 10.88
C VAL A 129 5.16 -8.97 11.67
N ASN A 130 5.88 -8.95 12.78
CA ASN A 130 6.27 -7.71 13.42
C ASN A 130 7.55 -7.20 12.75
N GLY A 131 7.67 -5.89 12.48
CA GLY A 131 8.87 -5.34 11.87
C GLY A 131 10.16 -5.57 12.67
N THR A 132 10.07 -5.90 13.97
CA THR A 132 11.24 -6.31 14.79
C THR A 132 11.61 -7.79 14.62
N ASP A 133 10.76 -8.64 14.01
CA ASP A 133 11.07 -10.07 13.84
C ASP A 133 12.28 -10.24 12.93
N ALA A 134 13.26 -11.01 13.39
CA ALA A 134 14.51 -11.27 12.67
C ALA A 134 15.28 -9.98 12.24
N GLY A 135 15.09 -8.87 12.95
CA GLY A 135 15.68 -7.58 12.59
C GLY A 135 15.21 -7.07 11.23
N THR A 136 13.94 -7.31 10.91
CA THR A 136 13.37 -6.95 9.59
C THR A 136 13.38 -5.43 9.35
N ILE A 137 13.00 -4.62 10.35
CA ILE A 137 13.04 -3.15 10.27
C ILE A 137 13.89 -2.62 11.42
N ILE A 138 15.04 -2.05 11.10
CA ILE A 138 15.91 -1.36 12.05
C ILE A 138 15.62 0.13 11.98
N ALA A 139 15.52 0.77 13.14
CA ALA A 139 15.16 2.17 13.24
C ALA A 139 15.96 2.90 14.33
N GLU A 140 16.09 4.19 14.17
CA GLU A 140 16.60 5.11 15.20
C GLU A 140 15.52 6.13 15.58
N GLN A 141 15.71 6.80 16.72
CA GLN A 141 14.78 7.82 17.17
C GLN A 141 14.72 8.99 16.18
N ALA A 142 13.53 9.29 15.66
CA ALA A 142 13.34 10.37 14.70
C ALA A 142 13.62 11.75 15.30
N SER A 143 13.17 11.98 16.54
CA SER A 143 13.38 13.21 17.30
C SER A 143 13.12 12.97 18.80
N PRO A 144 13.89 13.57 19.72
CA PRO A 144 13.65 13.44 21.15
C PRO A 144 12.24 13.86 21.59
N GLU A 145 11.65 14.87 20.95
CA GLU A 145 10.33 15.42 21.25
C GLU A 145 9.17 14.53 20.79
N LEU A 146 9.44 13.55 19.93
CA LEU A 146 8.48 12.56 19.48
C LEU A 146 8.55 11.25 20.27
N GLY A 147 9.54 11.09 21.16
CA GLY A 147 9.73 9.91 21.97
C GLY A 147 10.09 8.66 21.12
N ARG A 148 9.31 7.60 21.22
CA ARG A 148 9.52 6.34 20.50
C ARG A 148 8.98 6.36 19.06
N VAL A 149 9.04 7.48 18.37
CA VAL A 149 8.85 7.54 16.92
C VAL A 149 10.17 7.28 16.25
N GLY A 150 10.17 6.34 15.30
CA GLY A 150 11.38 5.90 14.62
C GLY A 150 11.47 6.33 13.16
N MET A 151 12.70 6.52 12.71
CA MET A 151 13.10 6.64 11.31
C MET A 151 13.81 5.33 10.92
N VAL A 152 13.38 4.72 9.81
CA VAL A 152 13.98 3.48 9.31
C VAL A 152 15.42 3.76 8.84
N THR A 153 16.36 3.00 9.34
CA THR A 153 17.77 3.09 8.94
C THR A 153 18.20 1.91 8.06
N GLU A 154 17.59 0.74 8.26
CA GLU A 154 17.88 -0.48 7.51
C GLU A 154 16.67 -1.39 7.46
N VAL A 155 16.52 -2.14 6.38
CA VAL A 155 15.56 -3.25 6.28
C VAL A 155 16.32 -4.51 5.86
N ASN A 156 16.21 -5.56 6.68
CA ASN A 156 16.69 -6.90 6.33
C ASN A 156 15.58 -7.69 5.63
N PRO A 157 15.64 -7.92 4.31
CA PRO A 157 14.56 -8.57 3.58
C PRO A 157 14.54 -10.10 3.73
N SER A 158 15.51 -10.71 4.39
CA SER A 158 15.73 -12.16 4.38
C SER A 158 14.52 -12.94 4.89
N TYR A 159 13.88 -12.48 5.98
CA TYR A 159 12.71 -13.14 6.54
C TYR A 159 11.48 -12.99 5.64
N ILE A 160 11.24 -11.78 5.09
CA ILE A 160 10.15 -11.53 4.15
C ILE A 160 10.31 -12.40 2.91
N ASN A 161 11.52 -12.45 2.32
CA ASN A 161 11.81 -13.25 1.14
C ASN A 161 11.64 -14.75 1.40
N ALA A 162 11.98 -15.23 2.60
CA ALA A 162 11.74 -16.64 2.99
C ALA A 162 10.24 -16.95 3.03
N LEU A 163 9.40 -16.06 3.54
CA LEU A 163 7.95 -16.23 3.56
C LEU A 163 7.36 -16.22 2.14
N ILE A 164 7.81 -15.30 1.28
CA ILE A 164 7.40 -15.25 -0.13
C ILE A 164 7.78 -16.55 -0.84
N ALA A 165 9.00 -17.04 -0.64
CA ALA A 165 9.49 -18.31 -1.24
C ALA A 165 8.72 -19.53 -0.72
N ALA A 166 8.19 -19.48 0.50
CA ALA A 166 7.32 -20.49 1.09
C ALA A 166 5.84 -20.32 0.70
N ASP A 167 5.56 -19.45 -0.26
CA ASP A 167 4.23 -19.16 -0.84
C ASP A 167 3.24 -18.47 0.11
N TYR A 168 3.72 -17.81 1.17
CA TYR A 168 2.90 -17.02 2.09
C TYR A 168 2.76 -15.55 1.65
N ILE A 169 1.76 -14.87 2.22
CA ILE A 169 1.56 -13.42 2.16
C ILE A 169 2.08 -12.83 3.47
N PRO A 170 3.24 -12.15 3.50
CA PRO A 170 3.71 -11.44 4.70
C PRO A 170 2.85 -10.24 5.01
N VAL A 171 2.37 -10.11 6.26
CA VAL A 171 1.59 -8.98 6.76
C VAL A 171 2.39 -8.29 7.85
N ILE A 172 2.98 -7.15 7.54
CA ILE A 172 4.02 -6.52 8.34
C ILE A 172 3.44 -5.33 9.12
N ALA A 173 3.54 -5.38 10.44
CA ALA A 173 3.23 -4.25 11.31
C ALA A 173 4.37 -3.21 11.28
N SER A 174 4.02 -1.92 11.19
CA SER A 174 4.98 -0.81 11.09
C SER A 174 5.62 -0.46 12.44
N VAL A 175 6.34 -1.43 13.01
CA VAL A 175 7.15 -1.30 14.24
C VAL A 175 8.59 -1.64 13.87
N GLY A 176 9.57 -0.85 14.34
CA GLY A 176 10.99 -1.10 14.08
C GLY A 176 11.76 -1.40 15.36
N GLU A 177 12.90 -2.10 15.24
CA GLU A 177 13.84 -2.39 16.32
C GLU A 177 14.87 -1.27 16.43
N GLY A 178 15.13 -0.81 17.64
CA GLY A 178 16.18 0.14 17.96
C GLY A 178 17.46 -0.53 18.45
N ALA A 179 18.58 0.15 18.27
CA ALA A 179 19.88 -0.31 18.77
C ALA A 179 19.94 -0.46 20.30
N ASP A 180 19.02 0.16 21.02
CA ASP A 180 18.84 0.03 22.48
C ASP A 180 18.05 -1.24 22.88
N GLY A 181 17.67 -2.08 21.93
CA GLY A 181 16.80 -3.24 22.12
C GLY A 181 15.33 -2.88 22.35
N GLY A 182 14.97 -1.60 22.23
CA GLY A 182 13.60 -1.11 22.30
C GLY A 182 12.91 -1.13 20.93
N SER A 183 11.63 -0.79 20.93
CA SER A 183 10.84 -0.68 19.69
C SER A 183 10.50 0.77 19.38
N PHE A 184 10.33 1.06 18.09
CA PHE A 184 9.87 2.35 17.59
C PHE A 184 8.57 2.21 16.80
N ASN A 185 7.68 3.18 16.97
CA ASN A 185 6.50 3.39 16.14
C ASN A 185 6.93 4.04 14.81
N ILE A 186 6.78 3.33 13.72
CA ILE A 186 7.18 3.80 12.39
C ILE A 186 5.95 4.28 11.61
N ASN A 187 6.07 5.38 10.88
CA ASN A 187 5.06 5.76 9.91
C ASN A 187 4.91 4.65 8.87
N ALA A 188 3.69 4.17 8.65
CA ALA A 188 3.44 3.03 7.78
C ALA A 188 3.79 3.28 6.30
N ASP A 189 3.72 4.53 5.81
CA ASP A 189 4.13 4.87 4.45
C ASP A 189 5.66 4.78 4.33
N VAL A 190 6.39 5.29 5.33
CA VAL A 190 7.86 5.19 5.40
C VAL A 190 8.31 3.73 5.50
N ALA A 191 7.69 2.94 6.38
CA ALA A 191 7.97 1.51 6.49
C ALA A 191 7.70 0.78 5.17
N ALA A 192 6.59 1.11 4.49
CA ALA A 192 6.23 0.50 3.21
C ALA A 192 7.25 0.82 2.11
N CYS A 193 7.71 2.08 2.00
CA CYS A 193 8.75 2.47 1.04
C CYS A 193 10.04 1.70 1.30
N ALA A 194 10.52 1.68 2.55
CA ALA A 194 11.76 1.00 2.92
C ALA A 194 11.70 -0.51 2.66
N VAL A 195 10.61 -1.16 3.06
CA VAL A 195 10.40 -2.60 2.82
C VAL A 195 10.29 -2.89 1.32
N ALA A 196 9.53 -2.09 0.55
CA ALA A 196 9.37 -2.28 -0.89
C ALA A 196 10.71 -2.22 -1.62
N SER A 197 11.55 -1.24 -1.27
CA SER A 197 12.90 -1.10 -1.82
C SER A 197 13.78 -2.31 -1.49
N ALA A 198 13.78 -2.74 -0.22
CA ALA A 198 14.65 -3.83 0.26
C ALA A 198 14.30 -5.19 -0.35
N ILE A 199 13.00 -5.48 -0.58
CA ILE A 199 12.55 -6.73 -1.20
C ILE A 199 12.56 -6.67 -2.74
N GLY A 200 12.96 -5.55 -3.34
CA GLY A 200 12.91 -5.34 -4.79
C GLY A 200 11.50 -5.45 -5.35
N ALA A 201 10.53 -4.80 -4.71
CA ALA A 201 9.14 -4.84 -5.15
C ALA A 201 8.99 -4.26 -6.57
N HIS A 202 8.22 -4.94 -7.42
CA HIS A 202 7.93 -4.47 -8.78
C HIS A 202 6.97 -3.27 -8.79
N LYS A 203 6.10 -3.18 -7.78
CA LYS A 203 5.16 -2.08 -7.57
C LYS A 203 4.92 -1.88 -6.09
N ILE A 204 4.61 -0.63 -5.72
CA ILE A 204 4.03 -0.29 -4.42
C ILE A 204 2.66 0.35 -4.62
N ILE A 205 1.68 -0.05 -3.82
CA ILE A 205 0.32 0.50 -3.83
C ILE A 205 0.05 1.15 -2.48
N PHE A 206 -0.24 2.44 -2.48
CA PHE A 206 -0.71 3.16 -1.30
C PHE A 206 -2.24 3.19 -1.31
N LEU A 207 -2.88 2.41 -0.45
CA LEU A 207 -4.32 2.51 -0.24
C LEU A 207 -4.64 3.70 0.65
N THR A 208 -5.47 4.58 0.12
CA THR A 208 -5.83 5.86 0.73
C THR A 208 -7.36 6.05 0.74
N ASP A 209 -7.82 7.20 1.18
CA ASP A 209 -9.22 7.63 1.18
C ASP A 209 -9.61 8.48 -0.04
N VAL A 210 -8.68 8.67 -0.99
CA VAL A 210 -8.89 9.43 -2.23
C VAL A 210 -8.53 8.59 -3.45
N ASP A 211 -9.16 8.84 -4.59
CA ASP A 211 -8.93 8.06 -5.81
C ASP A 211 -7.49 8.20 -6.33
N GLY A 212 -6.94 9.41 -6.26
CA GLY A 212 -5.61 9.75 -6.74
C GLY A 212 -5.39 11.26 -6.70
N TYR A 213 -4.51 11.76 -7.53
CA TYR A 213 -4.27 13.19 -7.69
C TYR A 213 -5.22 13.78 -8.74
N TYR A 214 -5.95 14.82 -8.36
CA TYR A 214 -6.80 15.63 -9.25
C TYR A 214 -6.14 16.97 -9.51
N GLU A 215 -6.17 17.45 -10.76
CA GLU A 215 -5.76 18.84 -11.07
C GLU A 215 -6.68 19.85 -10.38
N ASP A 216 -7.99 19.56 -10.41
CA ASP A 216 -9.02 20.26 -9.64
C ASP A 216 -9.84 19.23 -8.85
N PHE A 217 -9.77 19.29 -7.52
CA PHE A 217 -10.45 18.32 -6.66
C PHE A 217 -11.98 18.35 -6.80
N GLU A 218 -12.55 19.47 -7.19
CA GLU A 218 -14.01 19.62 -7.41
C GLU A 218 -14.44 19.01 -8.76
N ASP A 219 -13.53 18.95 -9.74
CA ASP A 219 -13.74 18.27 -11.02
C ASP A 219 -13.22 16.83 -10.98
N LYS A 220 -14.15 15.86 -10.91
CA LYS A 220 -13.79 14.43 -10.83
C LYS A 220 -13.26 13.86 -12.16
N ASP A 221 -13.45 14.55 -13.26
CA ASP A 221 -12.90 14.18 -14.58
C ASP A 221 -11.44 14.65 -14.73
N SER A 222 -10.94 15.48 -13.80
CA SER A 222 -9.56 15.96 -13.76
C SER A 222 -8.57 15.00 -13.09
N LEU A 223 -8.97 13.75 -12.81
CA LEU A 223 -8.08 12.74 -12.21
C LEU A 223 -6.89 12.46 -13.14
N ILE A 224 -5.69 12.67 -12.64
CA ILE A 224 -4.47 12.34 -13.35
C ILE A 224 -4.18 10.84 -13.18
N SER A 225 -4.40 10.07 -14.23
CA SER A 225 -4.24 8.61 -14.21
C SER A 225 -2.77 8.16 -14.12
N GLN A 226 -1.84 8.98 -14.63
CA GLN A 226 -0.40 8.69 -14.55
C GLN A 226 0.45 9.95 -14.68
N MET A 227 1.61 9.94 -14.03
CA MET A 227 2.64 10.97 -14.13
C MET A 227 4.03 10.38 -13.88
N THR A 228 5.06 11.01 -14.41
CA THR A 228 6.45 10.62 -14.12
C THR A 228 6.88 11.12 -12.75
N VAL A 229 7.94 10.51 -12.21
CA VAL A 229 8.55 10.99 -10.95
C VAL A 229 9.04 12.44 -11.10
N HIS A 230 9.53 12.82 -12.27
CA HIS A 230 9.98 14.17 -12.55
C HIS A 230 8.83 15.19 -12.52
N GLU A 231 7.68 14.87 -13.15
CA GLU A 231 6.48 15.71 -13.12
C GLU A 231 5.94 15.82 -11.69
N THR A 232 5.94 14.72 -10.94
CA THR A 232 5.51 14.69 -9.53
C THR A 232 6.37 15.61 -8.66
N LYS A 233 7.70 15.60 -8.83
CA LYS A 233 8.60 16.52 -8.11
C LYS A 233 8.36 17.97 -8.45
N LYS A 234 8.16 18.30 -9.75
CA LYS A 234 7.79 19.65 -10.17
C LYS A 234 6.48 20.11 -9.56
N LEU A 235 5.50 19.22 -9.54
CA LEU A 235 4.19 19.48 -8.95
C LEU A 235 4.32 19.78 -7.44
N LEU A 236 5.05 18.96 -6.70
CA LEU A 236 5.33 19.19 -5.26
C LEU A 236 6.02 20.53 -5.01
N ALA A 237 7.00 20.89 -5.87
CA ALA A 237 7.71 22.16 -5.76
C ALA A 237 6.85 23.39 -6.12
N SER A 238 5.76 23.22 -6.86
CA SER A 238 4.88 24.31 -7.29
C SER A 238 4.05 24.94 -6.18
N GLY A 239 3.89 24.26 -5.04
CA GLY A 239 3.02 24.66 -3.93
C GLY A 239 1.51 24.57 -4.23
N LYS A 240 1.11 23.95 -5.34
CA LYS A 240 -0.31 23.82 -5.75
C LYS A 240 -0.98 22.55 -5.18
N VAL A 241 -0.21 21.66 -4.59
CA VAL A 241 -0.72 20.39 -4.03
C VAL A 241 -1.38 20.64 -2.67
N SER A 242 -2.54 20.05 -2.44
CA SER A 242 -3.22 20.12 -1.15
C SER A 242 -2.39 19.45 -0.05
N SER A 243 -2.48 19.96 1.18
CA SER A 243 -1.71 19.46 2.32
C SER A 243 -1.90 17.96 2.59
N GLY A 244 -3.08 17.41 2.32
CA GLY A 244 -3.36 15.96 2.46
C GLY A 244 -2.77 15.08 1.36
N MET A 245 -2.49 15.64 0.18
CA MET A 245 -1.92 14.90 -0.95
C MET A 245 -0.38 14.94 -0.97
N ILE A 246 0.23 16.00 -0.44
CA ILE A 246 1.69 16.15 -0.38
C ILE A 246 2.38 14.89 0.16
N PRO A 247 2.05 14.37 1.37
CA PRO A 247 2.74 13.21 1.89
C PRO A 247 2.55 11.94 1.04
N LYS A 248 1.41 11.79 0.37
CA LYS A 248 1.14 10.66 -0.51
C LYS A 248 2.03 10.67 -1.76
N LEU A 249 2.14 11.84 -2.41
CA LEU A 249 3.04 12.02 -3.56
C LEU A 249 4.52 11.91 -3.15
N GLN A 250 4.89 12.41 -1.98
CA GLN A 250 6.24 12.27 -1.44
C GLN A 250 6.61 10.80 -1.23
N SER A 251 5.74 10.01 -0.62
CA SER A 251 5.97 8.57 -0.43
C SER A 251 6.11 7.82 -1.76
N CYS A 252 5.35 8.21 -2.79
CA CYS A 252 5.53 7.64 -4.13
C CYS A 252 6.90 7.97 -4.72
N VAL A 253 7.35 9.23 -4.59
CA VAL A 253 8.69 9.66 -5.04
C VAL A 253 9.76 8.92 -4.27
N GLU A 254 9.67 8.83 -2.95
CA GLU A 254 10.62 8.10 -2.09
C GLU A 254 10.73 6.62 -2.46
N ALA A 255 9.61 5.94 -2.71
CA ALA A 255 9.60 4.55 -3.14
C ALA A 255 10.32 4.36 -4.48
N ILE A 256 10.08 5.26 -5.45
CA ILE A 256 10.72 5.19 -6.78
C ILE A 256 12.22 5.49 -6.68
N GLU A 257 12.61 6.51 -5.92
CA GLU A 257 14.03 6.80 -5.66
C GLU A 257 14.73 5.67 -4.91
N GLY A 258 13.98 4.91 -4.09
CA GLY A 258 14.44 3.68 -3.44
C GLY A 258 14.54 2.47 -4.37
N GLY A 259 14.22 2.62 -5.67
CA GLY A 259 14.37 1.56 -6.68
C GLY A 259 13.08 0.79 -7.02
N VAL A 260 11.93 1.18 -6.50
CA VAL A 260 10.63 0.59 -6.90
C VAL A 260 10.18 1.25 -8.21
N PRO A 261 10.01 0.51 -9.32
CA PRO A 261 9.74 1.15 -10.63
C PRO A 261 8.42 1.91 -10.72
N ARG A 262 7.43 1.55 -9.89
CA ARG A 262 6.07 2.10 -9.97
C ARG A 262 5.43 2.22 -8.61
N ALA A 263 4.79 3.37 -8.37
CA ALA A 263 4.01 3.64 -7.17
C ALA A 263 2.59 4.06 -7.57
N HIS A 264 1.59 3.51 -6.89
CA HIS A 264 0.19 3.77 -7.17
C HIS A 264 -0.49 4.38 -5.95
N ILE A 265 -1.31 5.41 -6.15
CA ILE A 265 -2.25 5.94 -5.16
C ILE A 265 -3.64 5.42 -5.55
N VAL A 266 -4.28 4.66 -4.67
CA VAL A 266 -5.55 3.96 -4.95
C VAL A 266 -6.52 4.17 -3.80
N ASN A 267 -7.79 4.37 -4.11
CA ASN A 267 -8.82 4.54 -3.10
C ASN A 267 -9.24 3.20 -2.48
N GLY A 268 -8.74 2.91 -1.28
CA GLY A 268 -9.10 1.71 -0.53
C GLY A 268 -10.53 1.71 0.04
N THR A 269 -11.27 2.83 -0.05
CA THR A 269 -12.68 2.89 0.35
C THR A 269 -13.64 2.46 -0.77
N LYS A 270 -13.12 2.17 -1.96
CA LYS A 270 -13.89 1.60 -3.08
C LYS A 270 -13.64 0.09 -3.15
N PRO A 271 -14.67 -0.75 -3.11
CA PRO A 271 -14.50 -2.19 -3.23
C PRO A 271 -13.78 -2.57 -4.54
N HIS A 272 -12.85 -3.51 -4.44
CA HIS A 272 -12.10 -4.07 -5.57
C HIS A 272 -11.21 -3.07 -6.33
N SER A 273 -10.87 -1.94 -5.71
CA SER A 273 -10.04 -0.91 -6.34
C SER A 273 -8.63 -1.40 -6.71
N ILE A 274 -8.06 -2.32 -5.94
CA ILE A 274 -6.76 -2.93 -6.25
C ILE A 274 -6.82 -3.73 -7.55
N LEU A 275 -7.86 -4.55 -7.73
CA LEU A 275 -8.02 -5.35 -8.95
C LEU A 275 -8.30 -4.45 -10.15
N VAL A 276 -9.14 -3.42 -10.00
CA VAL A 276 -9.40 -2.44 -11.06
C VAL A 276 -8.10 -1.75 -11.46
N GLU A 277 -7.29 -1.29 -10.49
CA GLU A 277 -6.02 -0.62 -10.77
C GLU A 277 -5.00 -1.51 -11.48
N LEU A 278 -4.89 -2.76 -11.08
CA LEU A 278 -3.85 -3.65 -11.57
C LEU A 278 -4.22 -4.45 -12.81
N LEU A 279 -5.52 -4.71 -13.02
CA LEU A 279 -6.01 -5.68 -14.01
C LEU A 279 -6.87 -5.05 -15.12
N THR A 280 -6.93 -3.71 -15.19
CA THR A 280 -7.67 -3.01 -16.25
C THR A 280 -6.80 -1.93 -16.92
N SER A 281 -7.17 -1.60 -18.15
CA SER A 281 -6.47 -0.58 -18.94
C SER A 281 -6.65 0.85 -18.37
N SER A 282 -7.79 1.16 -17.79
CA SER A 282 -8.08 2.50 -17.24
C SER A 282 -7.46 2.71 -15.86
N GLY A 283 -7.33 1.63 -15.07
CA GLY A 283 -6.98 1.75 -13.65
C GLY A 283 -8.10 2.45 -12.85
N SER A 284 -7.81 2.76 -11.59
CA SER A 284 -8.74 3.45 -10.68
C SER A 284 -8.08 4.59 -9.89
N GLY A 285 -6.78 4.77 -10.06
CA GLY A 285 -5.96 5.66 -9.27
C GLY A 285 -4.97 6.50 -10.09
N THR A 286 -3.93 6.98 -9.41
CA THR A 286 -2.80 7.67 -10.03
C THR A 286 -1.56 6.78 -9.96
N LEU A 287 -0.99 6.47 -11.12
CA LEU A 287 0.29 5.80 -11.26
C LEU A 287 1.41 6.85 -11.34
N ILE A 288 2.42 6.72 -10.48
CA ILE A 288 3.70 7.43 -10.60
C ILE A 288 4.76 6.40 -11.03
N TYR A 289 5.59 6.73 -12.02
CA TYR A 289 6.58 5.81 -12.56
C TYR A 289 7.91 6.50 -12.87
N ASP A 290 8.98 5.70 -12.88
CA ASP A 290 10.30 6.15 -13.32
C ASP A 290 10.37 6.06 -14.84
N GLU A 291 10.50 7.21 -15.50
CA GLU A 291 10.64 7.33 -16.97
C GLU A 291 11.93 6.72 -17.51
N ASN A 292 12.93 6.46 -16.67
CA ASN A 292 14.21 5.87 -17.07
C ASN A 292 14.21 4.34 -17.05
N VAL A 293 13.19 3.72 -16.43
CA VAL A 293 13.04 2.27 -16.42
C VAL A 293 12.33 1.82 -17.69
N GLU A 294 13.01 1.01 -18.51
CA GLU A 294 12.40 0.38 -19.67
C GLU A 294 11.17 -0.43 -19.26
N VAL A 295 10.02 0.01 -19.71
CA VAL A 295 8.76 -0.72 -19.54
C VAL A 295 8.67 -1.71 -20.68
N SER A 296 8.54 -3.01 -20.40
CA SER A 296 8.28 -3.98 -21.47
C SER A 296 6.99 -3.59 -22.20
N LYS A 297 6.91 -3.83 -23.50
CA LYS A 297 5.72 -3.49 -24.31
C LYS A 297 4.45 -4.14 -23.74
N ASP A 298 4.61 -5.24 -23.03
CA ASP A 298 3.51 -5.98 -22.37
C ASP A 298 3.09 -5.36 -21.03
N GLU A 299 3.87 -4.44 -20.48
CA GLU A 299 3.57 -3.71 -19.22
C GLU A 299 2.99 -2.32 -19.46
N MET A 300 3.01 -1.84 -20.70
CA MET A 300 2.35 -0.59 -21.07
C MET A 300 0.83 -0.79 -20.99
N ARG A 301 0.14 0.13 -20.33
CA ARG A 301 -1.33 0.20 -20.44
C ARG A 301 -1.69 0.34 -21.92
N PRO A 302 -2.27 -0.66 -22.59
CA PRO A 302 -2.31 -0.70 -24.06
C PRO A 302 -3.12 0.45 -24.68
N LEU A 303 -4.10 0.98 -23.94
CA LEU A 303 -5.04 1.97 -24.47
C LEU A 303 -4.74 3.43 -24.06
N GLY A 304 -4.16 3.68 -22.88
CA GLY A 304 -3.84 5.05 -22.47
C GLY A 304 -2.76 5.71 -23.33
N ILE A 305 -1.73 4.93 -23.72
CA ILE A 305 -0.63 5.43 -24.57
C ILE A 305 -1.02 5.42 -26.04
N LEU A 306 -1.82 4.46 -26.50
CA LEU A 306 -2.35 4.44 -27.87
C LEU A 306 -3.39 5.55 -28.10
N ALA A 307 -4.22 5.87 -27.14
CA ALA A 307 -5.19 6.97 -27.27
C ALA A 307 -4.49 8.34 -27.38
N SER A 308 -3.42 8.59 -26.60
CA SER A 308 -2.66 9.84 -26.72
C SER A 308 -1.88 9.92 -28.04
N ARG A 309 -1.29 8.82 -28.53
CA ARG A 309 -0.58 8.78 -29.82
C ARG A 309 -1.52 8.81 -31.04
N LEU A 310 -2.73 8.29 -30.92
CA LEU A 310 -3.75 8.38 -31.97
C LEU A 310 -4.36 9.78 -32.04
N SER A 311 -4.47 10.50 -30.90
CA SER A 311 -4.94 11.90 -30.89
C SER A 311 -3.91 12.90 -31.41
N GLU A 312 -2.60 12.57 -31.40
CA GLU A 312 -1.54 13.38 -31.98
C GLU A 312 -1.37 13.16 -33.51
N ASN A 313 -1.96 12.12 -34.09
CA ASN A 313 -1.87 11.77 -35.52
C ASN A 313 -3.21 11.90 -36.27
N LEU A 314 -4.25 12.47 -35.67
CA LEU A 314 -5.52 12.86 -36.26
C LEU A 314 -5.68 14.40 -36.26
#